data_9c11fce7258d7676bd6067ef8f9bf3f3
#
_entry.id   9c11fce7258d7676bd6067ef8f9bf3f3
#
_cell.length_a   1.000
_cell.length_b   1.000
_cell.length_c   1.000
_cell.angle_alpha   90.00
_cell.angle_beta   90.00
_cell.angle_gamma   90.00
#
_symmetry.space_group_name_H-M   'P 1'
#
loop_
_entity.id
_entity.type
_entity.pdbx_description
1 polymer ?
#
loop_
_entity_poly.entity_id
_entity_poly.type
_entity_poly.pdbx_seq_one_letter_code
_entity_poly.pdbx_strand_id
1 'polypeptide(L)'
;MIQDPVSPELATEAPDPKTVLGDIPDFLGNRTPQAWVEKALDNLTVLLIDHAQCEKKAASAAMSMMYKYVDRRELLSKMSKLAREELVHFDQVLKLMDDRGIQYTHLTAGRYAGALHELIRKSEPEKLVDRLILGAFVEARSCERFAALVPELYRRGDDVLGRFYFSLLKSEARHYKDYLTLARQYSETDITDRVAAFRELEASLIESPDETFRFHSGVPVQA
;
A
#
# COMPACT_ATOMS: atom_id res chain seq x y z
N MET A 1 -0.52 -7.20 55.84
CA MET A 1 -0.80 -6.50 54.58
C MET A 1 -0.51 -7.50 53.46
N ILE A 2 -1.58 -8.06 52.90
CA ILE A 2 -1.52 -9.02 51.80
C ILE A 2 -1.59 -8.18 50.53
N GLN A 3 -0.54 -8.22 49.72
CA GLN A 3 -0.54 -7.60 48.39
C GLN A 3 -1.43 -8.43 47.46
N ASP A 4 -2.48 -7.81 46.94
CA ASP A 4 -3.29 -8.39 45.87
C ASP A 4 -2.44 -8.67 44.64
N PRO A 5 -2.64 -9.80 43.96
CA PRO A 5 -1.94 -10.09 42.71
C PRO A 5 -2.43 -9.12 41.63
N VAL A 6 -1.48 -8.42 41.01
CA VAL A 6 -1.72 -7.60 39.81
C VAL A 6 -2.37 -8.51 38.77
N SER A 7 -3.57 -8.18 38.38
CA SER A 7 -4.30 -8.87 37.30
C SER A 7 -3.46 -8.85 36.01
N PRO A 8 -3.34 -9.97 35.28
CA PRO A 8 -2.65 -9.95 34.00
C PRO A 8 -3.40 -9.00 33.07
N GLU A 9 -2.68 -8.03 32.50
CA GLU A 9 -3.17 -7.18 31.43
C GLU A 9 -3.81 -8.07 30.37
N LEU A 10 -5.10 -7.82 30.11
CA LEU A 10 -5.85 -8.46 29.02
C LEU A 10 -5.07 -8.21 27.72
N ALA A 11 -4.46 -9.26 27.20
CA ALA A 11 -3.91 -9.23 25.83
C ALA A 11 -5.05 -8.78 24.90
N THR A 12 -4.96 -7.58 24.38
CA THR A 12 -5.96 -7.06 23.43
C THR A 12 -5.90 -7.95 22.21
N GLU A 13 -7.00 -8.65 21.96
CA GLU A 13 -7.13 -9.52 20.78
C GLU A 13 -6.78 -8.72 19.52
N ALA A 14 -5.96 -9.31 18.63
CA ALA A 14 -5.55 -8.63 17.40
C ALA A 14 -6.82 -8.28 16.58
N PRO A 15 -6.96 -7.03 16.10
CA PRO A 15 -8.12 -6.65 15.30
C PRO A 15 -8.13 -7.45 13.99
N ASP A 16 -9.34 -7.88 13.54
CA ASP A 16 -9.47 -8.59 12.26
C ASP A 16 -9.41 -7.60 11.07
N PRO A 17 -8.34 -7.59 10.29
CA PRO A 17 -8.18 -6.68 9.16
C PRO A 17 -9.13 -6.98 8.00
N LYS A 18 -9.70 -8.19 7.91
CA LYS A 18 -10.62 -8.60 6.85
C LYS A 18 -11.88 -7.73 6.79
N THR A 19 -12.31 -7.20 7.94
CA THR A 19 -13.47 -6.31 8.03
C THR A 19 -13.32 -4.99 7.27
N VAL A 20 -12.08 -4.60 6.95
CA VAL A 20 -11.76 -3.32 6.28
C VAL A 20 -11.47 -3.51 4.78
N LEU A 21 -11.00 -4.69 4.37
CA LEU A 21 -10.58 -4.95 2.97
C LEU A 21 -11.72 -4.80 1.94
N GLY A 22 -12.97 -5.11 2.34
CA GLY A 22 -14.12 -5.02 1.42
C GLY A 22 -13.90 -5.81 0.14
N ASP A 23 -13.97 -5.13 -1.01
CA ASP A 23 -13.82 -5.69 -2.38
C ASP A 23 -12.37 -5.76 -2.89
N ILE A 24 -11.40 -5.31 -2.10
CA ILE A 24 -9.97 -5.31 -2.51
C ILE A 24 -9.46 -6.69 -2.93
N PRO A 25 -9.75 -7.80 -2.20
CA PRO A 25 -9.30 -9.13 -2.62
C PRO A 25 -9.81 -9.55 -4.00
N ASP A 26 -11.07 -9.23 -4.32
CA ASP A 26 -11.67 -9.52 -5.64
C ASP A 26 -11.10 -8.60 -6.73
N PHE A 27 -10.79 -7.37 -6.38
CA PHE A 27 -10.16 -6.42 -7.30
C PHE A 27 -8.74 -6.84 -7.68
N LEU A 28 -7.92 -7.28 -6.75
CA LEU A 28 -6.54 -7.73 -6.99
C LEU A 28 -6.48 -9.10 -7.68
N GLY A 29 -7.40 -10.02 -7.35
CA GLY A 29 -7.47 -11.36 -7.91
C GLY A 29 -6.50 -12.38 -7.30
N ASN A 30 -5.49 -11.93 -6.56
CA ASN A 30 -4.56 -12.79 -5.80
C ASN A 30 -4.21 -12.20 -4.44
N ARG A 31 -3.67 -13.03 -3.57
CA ARG A 31 -3.21 -12.63 -2.24
C ARG A 31 -1.69 -12.52 -2.21
N THR A 32 -1.18 -11.75 -1.27
CA THR A 32 0.25 -11.72 -0.97
C THR A 32 0.74 -13.13 -0.60
N PRO A 33 1.78 -13.64 -1.28
CA PRO A 33 2.37 -14.94 -0.96
C PRO A 33 2.92 -14.98 0.47
N GLN A 34 2.72 -16.12 1.16
CA GLN A 34 3.20 -16.29 2.54
C GLN A 34 4.71 -16.08 2.67
N ALA A 35 5.48 -16.50 1.67
CA ALA A 35 6.94 -16.29 1.64
C ALA A 35 7.33 -14.81 1.65
N TRP A 36 6.51 -13.93 1.05
CA TRP A 36 6.73 -12.48 1.16
C TRP A 36 6.46 -11.97 2.58
N VAL A 37 5.39 -12.46 3.23
CA VAL A 37 5.04 -12.07 4.62
C VAL A 37 6.17 -12.46 5.56
N GLU A 38 6.68 -13.68 5.47
CA GLU A 38 7.80 -14.17 6.28
C GLU A 38 9.06 -13.32 6.06
N LYS A 39 9.41 -13.07 4.80
CA LYS A 39 10.55 -12.21 4.45
C LYS A 39 10.40 -10.79 4.99
N ALA A 40 9.21 -10.22 4.93
CA ALA A 40 8.91 -8.89 5.46
C ALA A 40 9.14 -8.82 6.97
N LEU A 41 8.64 -9.80 7.70
CA LEU A 41 8.79 -9.89 9.17
C LEU A 41 10.23 -10.13 9.61
N ASP A 42 11.04 -10.77 8.78
CA ASP A 42 12.46 -11.01 9.05
C ASP A 42 13.35 -9.83 8.58
N ASN A 43 12.79 -8.87 7.83
CA ASN A 43 13.51 -7.71 7.28
C ASN A 43 12.79 -6.39 7.56
N LEU A 44 12.32 -6.18 8.79
CA LEU A 44 11.55 -4.98 9.17
C LEU A 44 12.29 -3.67 8.87
N THR A 45 13.60 -3.64 8.95
CA THR A 45 14.40 -2.46 8.59
C THR A 45 14.17 -2.06 7.13
N VAL A 46 14.32 -2.99 6.20
CA VAL A 46 14.10 -2.73 4.76
C VAL A 46 12.63 -2.44 4.49
N LEU A 47 11.72 -3.18 5.13
CA LEU A 47 10.28 -2.97 5.01
C LEU A 47 9.88 -1.54 5.37
N LEU A 48 10.32 -1.02 6.52
CA LEU A 48 9.96 0.32 6.99
C LEU A 48 10.61 1.42 6.15
N ILE A 49 11.88 1.27 5.74
CA ILE A 49 12.53 2.23 4.85
C ILE A 49 11.80 2.32 3.51
N ASP A 50 11.45 1.16 2.90
CA ASP A 50 10.75 1.16 1.61
C ASP A 50 9.30 1.64 1.76
N HIS A 51 8.62 1.30 2.87
CA HIS A 51 7.31 1.83 3.19
C HIS A 51 7.34 3.37 3.23
N ALA A 52 8.25 3.99 3.98
CA ALA A 52 8.41 5.45 3.99
C ALA A 52 8.65 6.01 2.58
N GLN A 53 9.40 5.30 1.72
CA GLN A 53 9.57 5.71 0.33
C GLN A 53 8.27 5.57 -0.49
N CYS A 54 7.44 4.57 -0.23
CA CYS A 54 6.16 4.38 -0.91
C CYS A 54 5.20 5.54 -0.60
N GLU A 55 5.04 5.92 0.67
CA GLU A 55 4.21 7.05 1.10
C GLU A 55 4.62 8.36 0.41
N LYS A 56 5.90 8.67 0.43
CA LYS A 56 6.46 9.85 -0.24
C LYS A 56 6.24 9.82 -1.76
N LYS A 57 6.33 8.65 -2.41
CA LYS A 57 6.07 8.48 -3.84
C LYS A 57 4.58 8.64 -4.16
N ALA A 58 3.68 8.12 -3.32
CA ALA A 58 2.24 8.27 -3.47
C ALA A 58 1.84 9.75 -3.38
N ALA A 59 2.34 10.49 -2.37
CA ALA A 59 2.15 11.93 -2.27
C ALA A 59 2.66 12.67 -3.52
N SER A 60 3.86 12.35 -4.01
CA SER A 60 4.44 12.95 -5.21
C SER A 60 3.63 12.64 -6.47
N ALA A 61 3.10 11.43 -6.62
CA ALA A 61 2.25 11.04 -7.75
C ALA A 61 0.94 11.84 -7.76
N ALA A 62 0.29 11.99 -6.59
CA ALA A 62 -0.90 12.80 -6.43
C ALA A 62 -0.64 14.28 -6.78
N MET A 63 0.46 14.86 -6.27
CA MET A 63 0.89 16.22 -6.61
C MET A 63 1.14 16.38 -8.11
N SER A 64 1.82 15.43 -8.75
CA SER A 64 2.07 15.44 -10.21
C SER A 64 0.77 15.46 -11.02
N MET A 65 -0.27 14.73 -10.58
CA MET A 65 -1.57 14.77 -11.23
C MET A 65 -2.26 16.13 -11.05
N MET A 66 -2.17 16.75 -9.86
CA MET A 66 -2.73 18.09 -9.64
C MET A 66 -2.06 19.16 -10.52
N TYR A 67 -0.77 19.10 -10.73
CA TYR A 67 -0.05 20.02 -11.63
C TYR A 67 -0.48 19.86 -13.08
N LYS A 68 -0.76 18.64 -13.51
CA LYS A 68 -1.08 18.35 -14.90
C LYS A 68 -2.55 18.62 -15.25
N TYR A 69 -3.48 18.28 -14.36
CA TYR A 69 -4.92 18.27 -14.65
C TYR A 69 -5.65 19.36 -13.87
N VAL A 70 -5.26 20.63 -14.10
CA VAL A 70 -5.73 21.81 -13.36
C VAL A 70 -7.20 22.12 -13.56
N ASP A 71 -7.81 21.64 -14.64
CA ASP A 71 -9.23 21.80 -14.99
C ASP A 71 -10.14 20.73 -14.35
N ARG A 72 -9.57 19.70 -13.69
CA ARG A 72 -10.29 18.57 -13.12
C ARG A 72 -10.57 18.77 -11.64
N ARG A 73 -11.57 19.58 -11.30
CA ARG A 73 -11.85 20.01 -9.91
C ARG A 73 -11.94 18.88 -8.89
N GLU A 74 -12.63 17.80 -9.22
CA GLU A 74 -12.79 16.66 -8.30
C GLU A 74 -11.47 15.91 -8.10
N LEU A 75 -10.71 15.68 -9.18
CA LEU A 75 -9.36 15.12 -9.10
C LEU A 75 -8.47 15.97 -8.19
N LEU A 76 -8.45 17.30 -8.39
CA LEU A 76 -7.66 18.21 -7.56
C LEU A 76 -8.01 18.06 -6.07
N SER A 77 -9.30 17.99 -5.75
CA SER A 77 -9.77 17.83 -4.36
C SER A 77 -9.32 16.53 -3.75
N LYS A 78 -9.53 15.40 -4.44
CA LYS A 78 -9.18 14.06 -3.95
C LYS A 78 -7.65 13.88 -3.84
N MET A 79 -6.89 14.27 -4.86
CA MET A 79 -5.43 14.16 -4.86
C MET A 79 -4.78 15.08 -3.83
N SER A 80 -5.31 16.28 -3.60
CA SER A 80 -4.83 17.17 -2.54
C SER A 80 -5.03 16.58 -1.14
N LYS A 81 -6.16 15.90 -0.92
CA LYS A 81 -6.42 15.20 0.35
C LYS A 81 -5.47 14.03 0.52
N LEU A 82 -5.38 13.17 -0.50
CA LEU A 82 -4.50 12.00 -0.51
C LEU A 82 -3.04 12.42 -0.24
N ALA A 83 -2.50 13.38 -0.98
CA ALA A 83 -1.12 13.81 -0.79
C ALA A 83 -0.79 14.24 0.64
N ARG A 84 -1.74 14.91 1.33
CA ARG A 84 -1.54 15.29 2.75
C ARG A 84 -1.58 14.09 3.68
N GLU A 85 -2.45 13.11 3.43
CA GLU A 85 -2.55 11.90 4.23
C GLU A 85 -1.28 11.05 4.06
N GLU A 86 -0.77 10.88 2.83
CA GLU A 86 0.47 10.15 2.58
C GLU A 86 1.69 10.80 3.24
N LEU A 87 1.75 12.13 3.30
CA LEU A 87 2.82 12.82 4.02
C LEU A 87 2.70 12.63 5.53
N VAL A 88 1.50 12.55 6.08
CA VAL A 88 1.28 12.20 7.49
C VAL A 88 1.70 10.76 7.76
N HIS A 89 1.35 9.80 6.88
CA HIS A 89 1.81 8.41 6.99
C HIS A 89 3.35 8.33 6.93
N PHE A 90 3.97 9.06 6.01
CA PHE A 90 5.43 9.17 5.91
C PHE A 90 6.07 9.60 7.23
N ASP A 91 5.56 10.69 7.85
CA ASP A 91 6.06 11.18 9.13
C ASP A 91 5.88 10.15 10.26
N GLN A 92 4.76 9.42 10.26
CA GLN A 92 4.50 8.35 11.23
C GLN A 92 5.47 7.18 11.06
N VAL A 93 5.79 6.79 9.82
CA VAL A 93 6.78 5.74 9.54
C VAL A 93 8.18 6.18 9.98
N LEU A 94 8.57 7.44 9.71
CA LEU A 94 9.86 7.98 10.18
C LEU A 94 9.96 7.93 11.70
N LYS A 95 8.89 8.32 12.40
CA LYS A 95 8.86 8.22 13.86
C LYS A 95 9.03 6.78 14.35
N LEU A 96 8.34 5.81 13.73
CA LEU A 96 8.49 4.38 14.05
C LEU A 96 9.92 3.88 13.81
N MET A 97 10.58 4.39 12.78
CA MET A 97 11.98 4.06 12.50
C MET A 97 12.90 4.66 13.56
N ASP A 98 12.70 5.91 13.96
CA ASP A 98 13.47 6.57 15.00
C ASP A 98 13.34 5.84 16.35
N ASP A 99 12.11 5.49 16.74
CA ASP A 99 11.80 4.73 17.97
C ASP A 99 12.48 3.33 17.99
N ARG A 100 12.86 2.80 16.80
CA ARG A 100 13.54 1.51 16.61
C ARG A 100 15.04 1.64 16.32
N GLY A 101 15.59 2.84 16.27
CA GLY A 101 16.98 3.09 15.89
C GLY A 101 17.30 2.74 14.43
N ILE A 102 16.29 2.75 13.54
CA ILE A 102 16.46 2.48 12.11
C ILE A 102 16.79 3.77 11.38
N GLN A 103 17.97 3.85 10.80
CA GLN A 103 18.38 5.01 9.99
C GLN A 103 17.67 4.99 8.63
N TYR A 104 17.04 6.12 8.25
CA TYR A 104 16.44 6.28 6.92
C TYR A 104 17.53 6.41 5.86
N THR A 105 17.61 5.45 4.96
CA THR A 105 18.62 5.39 3.89
C THR A 105 17.96 5.27 2.53
N HIS A 106 18.72 5.58 1.48
CA HIS A 106 18.24 5.37 0.13
C HIS A 106 18.19 3.88 -0.21
N LEU A 107 17.05 3.43 -0.77
CA LEU A 107 16.90 2.12 -1.39
C LEU A 107 16.64 2.27 -2.88
N THR A 108 17.22 1.38 -3.68
CA THR A 108 16.87 1.27 -5.10
C THR A 108 15.40 0.85 -5.25
N ALA A 109 14.71 1.38 -6.26
CA ALA A 109 13.33 1.00 -6.51
C ALA A 109 13.22 -0.49 -6.91
N GLY A 110 12.15 -1.14 -6.46
CA GLY A 110 11.73 -2.44 -7.00
C GLY A 110 11.08 -2.29 -8.38
N ARG A 111 10.79 -3.41 -9.03
CA ARG A 111 10.24 -3.46 -10.41
C ARG A 111 8.74 -3.14 -10.50
N TYR A 112 7.98 -3.31 -9.42
CA TYR A 112 6.51 -3.32 -9.40
C TYR A 112 5.89 -2.08 -10.05
N ALA A 113 6.14 -0.89 -9.49
CA ALA A 113 5.53 0.34 -10.00
C ALA A 113 6.02 0.69 -11.43
N GLY A 114 7.29 0.40 -11.74
CA GLY A 114 7.86 0.59 -13.08
C GLY A 114 7.16 -0.27 -14.12
N ALA A 115 6.98 -1.56 -13.84
CA ALA A 115 6.31 -2.48 -14.75
C ALA A 115 4.84 -2.10 -15.00
N LEU A 116 4.10 -1.73 -13.95
CA LEU A 116 2.72 -1.24 -14.11
C LEU A 116 2.68 0.07 -14.92
N HIS A 117 3.69 0.92 -14.77
CA HIS A 117 3.76 2.19 -15.48
C HIS A 117 3.95 2.00 -17.01
N GLU A 118 4.57 0.90 -17.45
CA GLU A 118 4.72 0.56 -18.88
C GLU A 118 3.37 0.28 -19.57
N LEU A 119 2.33 -0.07 -18.82
CA LEU A 119 0.98 -0.24 -19.36
C LEU A 119 0.29 1.10 -19.67
N ILE A 120 0.77 2.23 -19.15
CA ILE A 120 0.10 3.52 -19.31
C ILE A 120 0.11 3.96 -20.77
N ARG A 121 -1.08 4.15 -21.34
CA ARG A 121 -1.26 4.70 -22.69
C ARG A 121 -0.72 6.13 -22.78
N LYS A 122 -0.35 6.56 -23.98
CA LYS A 122 0.37 7.84 -24.18
C LYS A 122 -0.57 9.04 -24.39
N SER A 123 -1.76 8.80 -24.95
CA SER A 123 -2.76 9.82 -25.31
C SER A 123 -3.73 10.10 -24.15
N GLU A 124 -4.26 11.29 -24.10
CA GLU A 124 -5.39 11.66 -23.23
C GLU A 124 -6.73 11.40 -23.97
N PRO A 125 -7.78 11.02 -23.26
CA PRO A 125 -7.93 10.92 -21.80
C PRO A 125 -7.40 9.60 -21.22
N GLU A 126 -7.05 8.61 -22.05
CA GLU A 126 -6.68 7.26 -21.63
C GLU A 126 -5.46 7.24 -20.70
N LYS A 127 -4.53 8.17 -20.89
CA LYS A 127 -3.35 8.31 -20.02
C LYS A 127 -3.73 8.65 -18.59
N LEU A 128 -4.68 9.56 -18.39
CA LEU A 128 -5.21 9.87 -17.06
C LEU A 128 -5.88 8.65 -16.44
N VAL A 129 -6.75 7.99 -17.20
CA VAL A 129 -7.50 6.80 -16.74
C VAL A 129 -6.53 5.71 -16.27
N ASP A 130 -5.50 5.40 -17.07
CA ASP A 130 -4.51 4.39 -16.73
C ASP A 130 -3.68 4.76 -15.49
N ARG A 131 -3.31 6.03 -15.32
CA ARG A 131 -2.63 6.51 -14.11
C ARG A 131 -3.49 6.35 -12.86
N LEU A 132 -4.78 6.58 -12.98
CA LEU A 132 -5.72 6.39 -11.88
C LEU A 132 -5.93 4.90 -11.57
N ILE A 133 -6.01 4.04 -12.59
CA ILE A 133 -6.07 2.57 -12.39
C ILE A 133 -4.79 2.08 -11.71
N LEU A 134 -3.61 2.51 -12.15
CA LEU A 134 -2.34 2.18 -11.51
C LEU A 134 -2.34 2.59 -10.03
N GLY A 135 -2.77 3.83 -9.72
CA GLY A 135 -2.92 4.28 -8.34
C GLY A 135 -3.83 3.36 -7.53
N ALA A 136 -4.98 2.97 -8.08
CA ALA A 136 -5.89 2.05 -7.41
C ALA A 136 -5.24 0.69 -7.08
N PHE A 137 -4.40 0.14 -7.98
CA PHE A 137 -3.67 -1.11 -7.71
C PHE A 137 -2.60 -0.95 -6.62
N VAL A 138 -1.87 0.17 -6.60
CA VAL A 138 -0.87 0.43 -5.56
C VAL A 138 -1.54 0.51 -4.18
N GLU A 139 -2.61 1.30 -4.03
CA GLU A 139 -3.32 1.45 -2.76
C GLU A 139 -3.99 0.13 -2.31
N ALA A 140 -4.64 -0.58 -3.25
CA ALA A 140 -5.26 -1.87 -2.95
C ALA A 140 -4.22 -2.89 -2.48
N ARG A 141 -3.06 -2.97 -3.12
CA ARG A 141 -1.98 -3.89 -2.73
C ARG A 141 -1.35 -3.47 -1.40
N SER A 142 -1.17 -2.17 -1.14
CA SER A 142 -0.71 -1.67 0.16
C SER A 142 -1.67 -2.10 1.27
N CYS A 143 -2.97 -1.87 1.07
CA CYS A 143 -4.00 -2.27 2.02
C CYS A 143 -3.99 -3.78 2.30
N GLU A 144 -3.91 -4.61 1.25
CA GLU A 144 -3.87 -6.08 1.37
C GLU A 144 -2.61 -6.56 2.11
N ARG A 145 -1.44 -5.95 1.87
CA ARG A 145 -0.19 -6.29 2.56
C ARG A 145 -0.19 -5.87 4.02
N PHE A 146 -0.71 -4.71 4.35
CA PHE A 146 -0.92 -4.34 5.75
C PHE A 146 -1.83 -5.35 6.44
N ALA A 147 -2.93 -5.74 5.79
CA ALA A 147 -3.85 -6.74 6.34
C ALA A 147 -3.19 -8.12 6.53
N ALA A 148 -2.30 -8.53 5.66
CA ALA A 148 -1.54 -9.77 5.79
C ALA A 148 -0.50 -9.72 6.92
N LEU A 149 0.12 -8.56 7.16
CA LEU A 149 1.14 -8.37 8.20
C LEU A 149 0.56 -8.21 9.60
N VAL A 150 -0.61 -7.58 9.75
CA VAL A 150 -1.20 -7.27 11.07
C VAL A 150 -1.26 -8.47 12.00
N PRO A 151 -1.91 -9.60 11.67
CA PRO A 151 -2.03 -10.73 12.58
C PRO A 151 -0.66 -11.35 12.93
N GLU A 152 0.27 -11.36 12.00
CA GLU A 152 1.61 -11.90 12.17
C GLU A 152 2.48 -11.04 13.09
N LEU A 153 2.33 -9.70 13.02
CA LEU A 153 3.00 -8.77 13.91
C LEU A 153 2.54 -8.96 15.36
N TYR A 154 1.22 -9.06 15.58
CA TYR A 154 0.70 -9.36 16.91
C TYR A 154 1.19 -10.72 17.43
N ARG A 155 1.22 -11.75 16.58
CA ARG A 155 1.73 -13.09 16.95
C ARG A 155 3.21 -13.05 17.33
N ARG A 156 4.01 -12.14 16.74
CA ARG A 156 5.43 -11.92 17.09
C ARG A 156 5.63 -10.93 18.24
N GLY A 157 4.57 -10.37 18.83
CA GLY A 157 4.64 -9.42 19.95
C GLY A 157 4.98 -7.98 19.52
N ASP A 158 4.92 -7.66 18.21
CA ASP A 158 5.10 -6.29 17.72
C ASP A 158 3.77 -5.56 17.57
N ASP A 159 3.07 -5.37 18.70
CA ASP A 159 1.76 -4.72 18.74
C ASP A 159 1.80 -3.27 18.27
N VAL A 160 2.93 -2.59 18.43
CA VAL A 160 3.08 -1.19 18.01
C VAL A 160 2.96 -1.08 16.49
N LEU A 161 3.72 -1.88 15.75
CA LEU A 161 3.66 -1.89 14.29
C LEU A 161 2.34 -2.50 13.80
N GLY A 162 1.82 -3.52 14.50
CA GLY A 162 0.52 -4.12 14.19
C GLY A 162 -0.62 -3.09 14.26
N ARG A 163 -0.71 -2.30 15.35
CA ARG A 163 -1.69 -1.21 15.48
C ARG A 163 -1.51 -0.13 14.41
N PHE A 164 -0.27 0.25 14.12
CA PHE A 164 0.00 1.22 13.09
C PHE A 164 -0.49 0.75 11.72
N TYR A 165 -0.11 -0.45 11.27
CA TYR A 165 -0.57 -0.98 9.98
C TYR A 165 -2.09 -1.19 9.93
N PHE A 166 -2.71 -1.60 11.04
CA PHE A 166 -4.17 -1.65 11.11
C PHE A 166 -4.82 -0.27 10.95
N SER A 167 -4.21 0.79 11.49
CA SER A 167 -4.75 2.15 11.36
C SER A 167 -4.73 2.67 9.92
N LEU A 168 -3.78 2.22 9.09
CA LEU A 168 -3.68 2.61 7.68
C LEU A 168 -4.75 1.97 6.79
N LEU A 169 -5.29 0.80 7.16
CA LEU A 169 -6.23 0.06 6.31
C LEU A 169 -7.41 0.90 5.81
N LYS A 170 -7.96 1.78 6.65
CA LYS A 170 -9.12 2.62 6.27
C LYS A 170 -8.76 3.71 5.27
N SER A 171 -7.56 4.30 5.39
CA SER A 171 -7.09 5.31 4.43
C SER A 171 -6.79 4.66 3.09
N GLU A 172 -6.03 3.58 3.07
CA GLU A 172 -5.67 2.86 1.85
C GLU A 172 -6.90 2.34 1.09
N ALA A 173 -7.87 1.74 1.80
CA ALA A 173 -9.13 1.29 1.21
C ALA A 173 -9.95 2.45 0.62
N ARG A 174 -9.86 3.65 1.20
CA ARG A 174 -10.51 4.85 0.65
C ARG A 174 -9.75 5.39 -0.55
N HIS A 175 -8.41 5.47 -0.48
CA HIS A 175 -7.56 5.92 -1.59
C HIS A 175 -7.79 5.05 -2.82
N TYR A 176 -7.79 3.73 -2.67
CA TYR A 176 -8.17 2.78 -3.72
C TYR A 176 -9.49 3.13 -4.39
N LYS A 177 -10.57 3.34 -3.58
CA LYS A 177 -11.90 3.70 -4.10
C LYS A 177 -11.93 5.05 -4.79
N ASP A 178 -11.21 6.02 -4.25
CA ASP A 178 -11.12 7.37 -4.84
C ASP A 178 -10.44 7.32 -6.21
N TYR A 179 -9.34 6.60 -6.34
CA TYR A 179 -8.65 6.39 -7.61
C TYR A 179 -9.54 5.69 -8.64
N LEU A 180 -10.19 4.59 -8.26
CA LEU A 180 -11.04 3.82 -9.17
C LEU A 180 -12.29 4.59 -9.59
N THR A 181 -12.87 5.38 -8.69
CA THR A 181 -14.00 6.26 -8.98
C THR A 181 -13.62 7.33 -10.00
N LEU A 182 -12.48 7.99 -9.80
CA LEU A 182 -11.97 8.99 -10.76
C LEU A 182 -11.64 8.33 -12.11
N ALA A 183 -11.09 7.12 -12.15
CA ALA A 183 -10.83 6.41 -13.40
C ALA A 183 -12.10 6.18 -14.20
N ARG A 184 -13.18 5.74 -13.56
CA ARG A 184 -14.50 5.57 -14.20
C ARG A 184 -15.07 6.88 -14.68
N GLN A 185 -14.94 7.94 -13.88
CA GLN A 185 -15.49 9.26 -14.19
C GLN A 185 -14.83 9.93 -15.41
N TYR A 186 -13.51 9.73 -15.58
CA TYR A 186 -12.75 10.37 -16.67
C TYR A 186 -12.60 9.49 -17.90
N SER A 187 -13.09 8.26 -17.84
CA SER A 187 -13.13 7.38 -19.01
C SER A 187 -14.39 7.64 -19.85
N GLU A 188 -14.23 7.65 -21.17
CA GLU A 188 -15.34 7.72 -22.14
C GLU A 188 -16.00 6.37 -22.38
N THR A 189 -15.35 5.28 -21.93
CA THR A 189 -15.80 3.90 -22.11
C THR A 189 -15.72 3.13 -20.79
N ASP A 190 -16.32 1.94 -20.75
CA ASP A 190 -16.13 1.03 -19.60
C ASP A 190 -14.65 0.69 -19.42
N ILE A 191 -14.20 0.68 -18.17
CA ILE A 191 -12.80 0.42 -17.82
C ILE A 191 -12.52 -1.03 -17.42
N THR A 192 -13.50 -1.92 -17.49
CA THR A 192 -13.40 -3.30 -16.98
C THR A 192 -12.25 -4.07 -17.61
N ASP A 193 -12.14 -4.05 -18.94
CA ASP A 193 -11.06 -4.74 -19.67
C ASP A 193 -9.70 -4.12 -19.35
N ARG A 194 -9.68 -2.80 -19.14
CA ARG A 194 -8.43 -2.12 -18.79
C ARG A 194 -7.96 -2.46 -17.39
N VAL A 195 -8.87 -2.51 -16.44
CA VAL A 195 -8.61 -2.99 -15.08
C VAL A 195 -8.15 -4.45 -15.11
N ALA A 196 -8.75 -5.30 -15.94
CA ALA A 196 -8.33 -6.70 -16.09
C ALA A 196 -6.88 -6.82 -16.58
N ALA A 197 -6.46 -6.01 -17.55
CA ALA A 197 -5.08 -6.00 -18.04
C ALA A 197 -4.07 -5.58 -16.96
N PHE A 198 -4.40 -4.58 -16.14
CA PHE A 198 -3.56 -4.20 -14.99
C PHE A 198 -3.52 -5.30 -13.93
N ARG A 199 -4.66 -5.95 -13.67
CA ARG A 199 -4.75 -7.06 -12.70
C ARG A 199 -3.87 -8.24 -13.11
N GLU A 200 -3.89 -8.63 -14.38
CA GLU A 200 -3.08 -9.73 -14.89
C GLU A 200 -1.58 -9.47 -14.70
N LEU A 201 -1.12 -8.28 -15.07
CA LEU A 201 0.28 -7.90 -14.86
C LEU A 201 0.61 -7.81 -13.36
N GLU A 202 -0.24 -7.18 -12.56
CA GLU A 202 -0.03 -7.04 -11.11
C GLU A 202 0.08 -8.41 -10.44
N ALA A 203 -0.84 -9.32 -10.72
CA ALA A 203 -0.81 -10.69 -10.21
C ALA A 203 0.50 -11.40 -10.58
N SER A 204 0.93 -11.30 -11.84
CA SER A 204 2.21 -11.85 -12.29
C SER A 204 3.41 -11.27 -11.53
N LEU A 205 3.42 -9.97 -11.25
CA LEU A 205 4.50 -9.32 -10.49
C LEU A 205 4.57 -9.80 -9.04
N ILE A 206 3.42 -10.01 -8.41
CA ILE A 206 3.33 -10.45 -7.01
C ILE A 206 3.67 -11.94 -6.85
N GLU A 207 3.32 -12.78 -7.82
CA GLU A 207 3.53 -14.22 -7.76
C GLU A 207 4.90 -14.66 -8.28
N SER A 208 5.53 -13.85 -9.12
CA SER A 208 6.84 -14.21 -9.70
C SER A 208 8.00 -13.92 -8.76
N PRO A 209 9.13 -14.66 -8.89
CA PRO A 209 10.33 -14.44 -8.10
C PRO A 209 10.88 -13.01 -8.23
N ASP A 210 11.36 -12.46 -7.11
CA ASP A 210 11.98 -11.13 -7.06
C ASP A 210 13.26 -11.20 -6.23
N GLU A 211 14.39 -10.83 -6.82
CA GLU A 211 15.69 -10.81 -6.16
C GLU A 211 15.80 -9.67 -5.14
N THR A 212 15.01 -8.62 -5.33
CA THR A 212 15.06 -7.44 -4.49
C THR A 212 13.82 -7.35 -3.62
N PHE A 213 13.97 -7.62 -2.32
CA PHE A 213 12.88 -7.44 -1.38
C PHE A 213 12.51 -5.95 -1.23
N ARG A 214 11.24 -5.64 -1.46
CA ARG A 214 10.60 -4.33 -1.29
C ARG A 214 9.17 -4.51 -0.81
N PHE A 215 8.55 -3.41 -0.37
CA PHE A 215 7.16 -3.43 0.10
C PHE A 215 6.20 -3.99 -0.96
N HIS A 216 6.42 -3.73 -2.26
CA HIS A 216 5.63 -4.27 -3.37
C HIS A 216 6.36 -5.34 -4.19
N SER A 217 7.44 -5.95 -3.69
CA SER A 217 8.13 -7.01 -4.43
C SER A 217 7.29 -8.29 -4.56
N GLY A 218 7.64 -9.12 -5.53
CA GLY A 218 7.11 -10.47 -5.68
C GLY A 218 7.63 -11.45 -4.64
N VAL A 219 7.61 -12.74 -4.98
CA VAL A 219 8.10 -13.82 -4.11
C VAL A 219 9.61 -13.68 -3.91
N PRO A 220 10.11 -13.58 -2.66
CA PRO A 220 11.54 -13.46 -2.44
C PRO A 220 12.28 -14.72 -2.93
N VAL A 221 13.34 -14.52 -3.70
CA VAL A 221 14.27 -15.59 -4.03
C VAL A 221 15.00 -16.00 -2.75
N GLN A 222 14.99 -17.30 -2.43
CA GLN A 222 15.78 -17.81 -1.31
C GLN A 222 17.26 -17.67 -1.67
N ALA A 223 18.03 -17.01 -0.78
CA ALA A 223 19.47 -16.87 -0.90
C ALA A 223 20.17 -18.18 -0.56
#